data_f3d79b593dabee69ed87e54effa577c5
#
_entry.id   f3d79b593dabee69ed87e54effa577c5
#
_cell.length_a   1.000
_cell.length_b   1.000
_cell.length_c   1.000
_cell.angle_alpha   90.00
_cell.angle_beta   90.00
_cell.angle_gamma   90.00
#
_symmetry.space_group_name_H-M   'P 1'
#
loop_
_entity.id
_entity.type
_entity.pdbx_description
1 polymer ?
#
loop_
_entity_poly.entity_id
_entity_poly.type
_entity_poly.pdbx_seq_one_letter_code
_entity_poly.pdbx_strand_id
1 'polypeptide(L)'
;RIKYPIKIDFIQCKSYNNNQQQELEIIKDIDSDIQDHTIFIVDDILDSGNTMKHLTTHFGPERHGAKNIFTVTAVHKENVDFPNNYFIYKQPDNVNPWYVGYGMDDKGYNRNLNSINII
;
A
#
# COMPACT_ATOMS: atom_id res chain seq x y z
N ARG A 1 -4.02 -5.16 -17.62
CA ARG A 1 -3.25 -4.19 -18.41
C ARG A 1 -4.05 -2.90 -18.55
N ILE A 2 -3.48 -1.77 -18.08
CA ILE A 2 -4.12 -0.45 -18.23
C ILE A 2 -3.96 0.00 -19.69
N LYS A 3 -5.06 0.42 -20.32
CA LYS A 3 -5.09 0.84 -21.74
C LYS A 3 -4.98 2.36 -21.93
N TYR A 4 -5.08 3.13 -20.85
CA TYR A 4 -5.00 4.59 -20.88
C TYR A 4 -3.62 5.08 -20.46
N PRO A 5 -3.18 6.25 -20.94
CA PRO A 5 -1.96 6.88 -20.45
C PRO A 5 -2.06 7.16 -18.95
N ILE A 6 -1.05 6.75 -18.21
CA ILE A 6 -0.92 7.01 -16.76
C ILE A 6 0.46 7.56 -16.46
N LYS A 7 0.56 8.35 -15.42
CA LYS A 7 1.84 8.67 -14.80
C LYS A 7 2.08 7.68 -13.66
N ILE A 8 3.32 7.28 -13.47
CA ILE A 8 3.75 6.41 -12.35
C ILE A 8 4.78 7.20 -11.55
N ASP A 9 4.63 7.18 -10.23
CA ASP A 9 5.58 7.72 -9.28
C ASP A 9 5.73 6.75 -8.11
N PHE A 10 6.76 6.93 -7.29
CA PHE A 10 7.07 6.04 -6.18
C PHE A 10 7.24 6.84 -4.90
N ILE A 11 6.59 6.37 -3.84
CA ILE A 11 6.77 6.85 -2.48
C ILE A 11 7.47 5.77 -1.66
N GLN A 12 8.39 6.18 -0.79
CA GLN A 12 9.06 5.28 0.13
C GLN A 12 8.71 5.62 1.56
N CYS A 13 8.10 4.66 2.25
CA CYS A 13 7.74 4.77 3.65
C CYS A 13 8.55 3.79 4.50
N LYS A 14 8.76 4.16 5.77
CA LYS A 14 9.37 3.29 6.77
C LYS A 14 8.54 3.33 8.05
N SER A 15 8.23 2.15 8.58
CA SER A 15 7.56 2.03 9.88
C SER A 15 8.59 1.97 11.00
N TYR A 16 8.38 2.75 12.04
CA TYR A 16 9.15 2.70 13.28
C TYR A 16 8.27 2.22 14.42
N ASN A 17 8.79 1.28 15.20
CA ASN A 17 8.16 0.87 16.44
C ASN A 17 8.74 1.69 17.59
N ASN A 18 8.12 2.78 17.94
CA ASN A 18 8.43 3.51 19.17
C ASN A 18 7.43 3.10 20.26
N ASN A 19 7.94 2.40 21.26
CA ASN A 19 7.39 2.11 22.62
C ASN A 19 5.86 2.21 22.87
N GLN A 20 4.98 2.23 21.87
CA GLN A 20 3.51 2.09 21.93
C GLN A 20 2.76 2.57 20.67
N GLN A 21 3.42 3.20 19.71
CA GLN A 21 2.77 3.60 18.45
C GLN A 21 3.65 3.24 17.24
N GLN A 22 3.02 2.67 16.21
CA GLN A 22 3.64 2.54 14.90
C GLN A 22 3.57 3.90 14.21
N GLU A 23 4.70 4.58 14.12
CA GLU A 23 4.82 5.81 13.32
C GLU A 23 5.31 5.46 11.91
N LEU A 24 4.70 6.07 10.91
CA LEU A 24 5.12 5.97 9.52
C LEU A 24 5.88 7.23 9.13
N GLU A 25 7.09 7.06 8.67
CA GLU A 25 7.91 8.13 8.11
C GLU A 25 7.96 8.00 6.59
N ILE A 26 7.74 9.11 5.88
CA ILE A 26 7.97 9.20 4.43
C ILE A 26 9.44 9.53 4.21
N ILE A 27 10.19 8.56 3.68
CA ILE A 27 11.63 8.70 3.38
C ILE A 27 11.85 9.40 2.05
N LYS A 28 11.03 9.05 1.04
CA LYS A 28 10.99 9.70 -0.26
C LYS A 28 9.54 9.95 -0.62
N ASP A 29 9.22 11.22 -0.86
CA ASP A 29 7.89 11.60 -1.36
C ASP A 29 7.84 11.52 -2.89
N ILE A 30 6.65 11.69 -3.44
CA ILE A 30 6.45 11.77 -4.89
C ILE A 30 7.02 13.08 -5.45
N ASP A 31 7.49 13.02 -6.68
CA ASP A 31 7.97 14.19 -7.43
C ASP A 31 6.85 14.81 -8.28
N SER A 32 5.78 14.07 -8.52
CA SER A 32 4.66 14.48 -9.38
C SER A 32 3.70 15.43 -8.66
N ASP A 33 3.27 16.48 -9.34
CA ASP A 33 2.11 17.26 -8.91
C ASP A 33 0.84 16.44 -9.14
N ILE A 34 0.05 16.27 -8.08
CA ILE A 34 -1.18 15.49 -8.06
C ILE A 34 -2.41 16.33 -7.73
N GLN A 35 -2.27 17.66 -7.62
CA GLN A 35 -3.39 18.55 -7.36
C GLN A 35 -4.50 18.34 -8.40
N ASP A 36 -5.73 18.20 -7.94
CA ASP A 36 -6.93 17.96 -8.76
C ASP A 36 -6.91 16.66 -9.61
N HIS A 37 -5.93 15.77 -9.38
CA HIS A 37 -5.85 14.49 -10.07
C HIS A 37 -6.56 13.37 -9.30
N THR A 38 -6.98 12.36 -10.05
CA THR A 38 -7.35 11.06 -9.50
C THR A 38 -6.11 10.19 -9.40
N ILE A 39 -5.82 9.70 -8.21
CA ILE A 39 -4.66 8.86 -7.94
C ILE A 39 -5.05 7.48 -7.46
N PHE A 40 -4.18 6.51 -7.73
CA PHE A 40 -4.24 5.16 -7.21
C PHE A 40 -2.99 4.90 -6.36
N ILE A 41 -3.19 4.62 -5.08
CA ILE A 41 -2.12 4.16 -4.19
C ILE A 41 -2.09 2.64 -4.30
N VAL A 42 -0.96 2.10 -4.75
CA VAL A 42 -0.78 0.66 -4.98
C VAL A 42 0.24 0.11 -4.00
N ASP A 43 -0.13 -0.96 -3.31
CA ASP A 43 0.74 -1.67 -2.37
C ASP A 43 0.56 -3.20 -2.53
N ASP A 44 1.42 -3.99 -1.92
CA ASP A 44 1.35 -5.45 -1.98
C ASP A 44 0.30 -6.01 -1.02
N ILE A 45 0.28 -5.57 0.23
CA ILE A 45 -0.62 -6.11 1.27
C ILE A 45 -1.20 -5.02 2.16
N LEU A 46 -2.51 -5.09 2.39
CA LEU A 46 -3.18 -4.32 3.43
C LEU A 46 -3.20 -5.15 4.72
N ASP A 47 -2.21 -4.90 5.58
CA ASP A 47 -2.00 -5.65 6.82
C ASP A 47 -2.72 -5.01 8.02
N SER A 48 -2.37 -3.79 8.40
CA SER A 48 -2.99 -3.03 9.49
C SER A 48 -3.82 -1.83 9.01
N GLY A 49 -3.65 -1.44 7.76
CA GLY A 49 -4.24 -0.23 7.20
C GLY A 49 -3.51 1.07 7.55
N ASN A 50 -2.52 1.04 8.44
CA ASN A 50 -1.83 2.25 8.91
C ASN A 50 -1.12 3.00 7.78
N THR A 51 -0.42 2.30 6.90
CA THR A 51 0.24 2.89 5.73
C THR A 51 -0.77 3.60 4.84
N MET A 52 -1.85 2.91 4.49
CA MET A 52 -2.89 3.48 3.63
C MET A 52 -3.61 4.66 4.27
N LYS A 53 -3.92 4.61 5.57
CA LYS A 53 -4.49 5.74 6.31
C LYS A 53 -3.57 6.97 6.27
N HIS A 54 -2.28 6.76 6.49
CA HIS A 54 -1.30 7.83 6.44
C HIS A 54 -1.18 8.44 5.03
N LEU A 55 -1.06 7.61 4.01
CA LEU A 55 -0.90 8.05 2.63
C LEU A 55 -2.16 8.73 2.08
N THR A 56 -3.36 8.25 2.39
CA THR A 56 -4.60 8.91 1.98
C THR A 56 -4.76 10.28 2.61
N THR A 57 -4.31 10.47 3.85
CA THR A 57 -4.26 11.78 4.50
C THR A 57 -3.18 12.67 3.87
N HIS A 58 -1.99 12.12 3.61
CA HIS A 58 -0.87 12.84 3.01
C HIS A 58 -1.20 13.39 1.62
N PHE A 59 -1.82 12.58 0.77
CA PHE A 59 -2.21 12.97 -0.58
C PHE A 59 -3.56 13.71 -0.66
N GLY A 60 -4.28 13.77 0.43
CA GLY A 60 -5.60 14.40 0.51
C GLY A 60 -5.62 15.90 0.21
N PRO A 61 -6.83 16.49 0.18
CA PRO A 61 -7.04 17.87 -0.28
C PRO A 61 -6.31 18.91 0.57
N GLU A 62 -6.03 18.62 1.84
CA GLU A 62 -5.37 19.57 2.74
C GLU A 62 -3.85 19.67 2.56
N ARG A 63 -3.24 18.74 1.82
CA ARG A 63 -1.78 18.69 1.62
C ARG A 63 -1.40 18.70 0.14
N HIS A 64 -1.56 17.58 -0.54
CA HIS A 64 -1.21 17.45 -1.97
C HIS A 64 -2.39 17.69 -2.92
N GLY A 65 -3.61 17.83 -2.41
CA GLY A 65 -4.76 18.25 -3.18
C GLY A 65 -5.31 17.22 -4.17
N ALA A 66 -5.05 15.94 -3.99
CA ALA A 66 -5.65 14.92 -4.84
C ALA A 66 -7.19 15.00 -4.81
N LYS A 67 -7.82 14.96 -5.99
CA LYS A 67 -9.27 15.05 -6.13
C LYS A 67 -9.98 13.76 -5.71
N ASN A 68 -9.44 12.63 -6.13
CA ASN A 68 -9.92 11.30 -5.75
C ASN A 68 -8.73 10.41 -5.42
N ILE A 69 -8.87 9.59 -4.38
CA ILE A 69 -7.85 8.63 -3.98
C ILE A 69 -8.48 7.25 -3.96
N PHE A 70 -7.90 6.33 -4.70
CA PHE A 70 -8.24 4.92 -4.68
C PHE A 70 -7.06 4.11 -4.18
N THR A 71 -7.34 3.06 -3.42
CA THR A 71 -6.34 2.14 -2.90
C THR A 71 -6.45 0.79 -3.56
N VAL A 72 -5.32 0.19 -3.87
CA VAL A 72 -5.21 -1.08 -4.58
C VAL A 72 -4.16 -1.94 -3.90
N THR A 73 -4.52 -3.16 -3.51
CA THR A 73 -3.55 -4.12 -2.95
C THR A 73 -3.69 -5.49 -3.60
N ALA A 74 -2.64 -6.30 -3.54
CA ALA A 74 -2.77 -7.69 -3.95
C ALA A 74 -3.50 -8.50 -2.88
N VAL A 75 -3.16 -8.31 -1.61
CA VAL A 75 -3.77 -8.99 -0.47
C VAL A 75 -4.45 -7.98 0.45
N HIS A 76 -5.67 -8.30 0.88
CA HIS A 76 -6.44 -7.58 1.90
C HIS A 76 -6.73 -8.51 3.07
N LYS A 77 -6.22 -8.22 4.26
CA LYS A 77 -6.56 -8.97 5.48
C LYS A 77 -7.95 -8.60 5.96
N GLU A 78 -8.78 -9.59 6.29
CA GLU A 78 -10.23 -9.42 6.53
C GLU A 78 -10.57 -8.47 7.67
N ASN A 79 -9.80 -8.51 8.78
CA ASN A 79 -10.02 -7.69 9.99
C ASN A 79 -9.48 -6.27 9.90
N VAL A 80 -9.05 -5.83 8.73
CA VAL A 80 -8.51 -4.48 8.60
C VAL A 80 -9.64 -3.48 8.41
N ASP A 81 -9.80 -2.60 9.40
CA ASP A 81 -10.76 -1.47 9.34
C ASP A 81 -10.20 -0.33 8.47
N PHE A 82 -10.14 -0.60 7.17
CA PHE A 82 -9.78 0.38 6.16
C PHE A 82 -10.52 0.09 4.84
N PRO A 83 -11.21 1.06 4.24
CA PRO A 83 -11.95 0.88 3.01
C PRO A 83 -11.01 0.77 1.79
N ASN A 84 -10.43 -0.40 1.57
CA ASN A 84 -9.62 -0.66 0.38
C ASN A 84 -10.52 -0.80 -0.85
N ASN A 85 -10.26 -0.03 -1.89
CA ASN A 85 -11.14 0.03 -3.06
C ASN A 85 -11.02 -1.21 -3.94
N TYR A 86 -9.80 -1.70 -4.14
CA TYR A 86 -9.53 -2.84 -5.02
C TYR A 86 -8.50 -3.79 -4.39
N PHE A 87 -8.76 -5.08 -4.47
CA PHE A 87 -7.82 -6.13 -4.06
C PHE A 87 -8.04 -7.39 -4.89
N ILE A 88 -7.00 -8.23 -4.97
CA ILE A 88 -7.07 -9.50 -5.71
C ILE A 88 -7.54 -10.62 -4.80
N TYR A 89 -7.04 -10.67 -3.57
CA TYR A 89 -7.32 -11.74 -2.62
C TYR A 89 -7.66 -11.18 -1.24
N LYS A 90 -8.77 -11.65 -0.66
CA LYS A 90 -9.16 -11.36 0.71
C LYS A 90 -8.72 -12.51 1.61
N GLN A 91 -7.76 -12.22 2.50
CA GLN A 91 -7.24 -13.21 3.45
C GLN A 91 -8.22 -13.37 4.63
N PRO A 92 -8.72 -14.59 4.91
CA PRO A 92 -9.54 -14.85 6.08
C PRO A 92 -8.79 -14.67 7.40
N ASP A 93 -9.50 -14.31 8.47
CA ASP A 93 -8.92 -14.04 9.79
C ASP A 93 -8.36 -15.27 10.50
N ASN A 94 -8.89 -16.44 10.18
CA ASN A 94 -8.49 -17.69 10.81
C ASN A 94 -7.14 -18.24 10.32
N VAL A 95 -6.47 -17.53 9.41
CA VAL A 95 -5.15 -17.89 8.88
C VAL A 95 -4.21 -16.69 9.00
N ASN A 96 -2.96 -16.95 9.29
CA ASN A 96 -1.93 -15.90 9.33
C ASN A 96 -0.70 -16.33 8.51
N PRO A 97 -0.85 -16.46 7.19
CA PRO A 97 0.22 -16.87 6.32
C PRO A 97 1.28 -15.77 6.18
N TRP A 98 2.50 -16.18 5.93
CA TRP A 98 3.55 -15.29 5.48
C TRP A 98 3.64 -15.33 3.96
N TYR A 99 3.47 -14.17 3.33
CA TYR A 99 3.48 -14.06 1.87
C TYR A 99 4.85 -13.68 1.36
N VAL A 100 5.28 -14.30 0.26
CA VAL A 100 6.51 -13.99 -0.46
C VAL A 100 6.28 -13.95 -1.97
N GLY A 101 7.14 -13.24 -2.67
CA GLY A 101 7.03 -13.01 -4.12
C GLY A 101 6.35 -11.70 -4.46
N TYR A 102 6.46 -11.28 -5.69
CA TYR A 102 5.97 -9.98 -6.17
C TYR A 102 6.49 -8.77 -5.35
N GLY A 103 7.72 -8.84 -4.85
CA GLY A 103 8.32 -7.83 -4.00
C GLY A 103 8.25 -8.14 -2.50
N MET A 104 7.27 -8.92 -2.04
CA MET A 104 7.19 -9.39 -0.64
C MET A 104 8.29 -10.38 -0.32
N ASP A 105 8.84 -10.32 0.89
CA ASP A 105 10.00 -11.10 1.29
C ASP A 105 9.86 -11.90 2.59
N ASP A 106 10.75 -12.88 2.72
CA ASP A 106 11.16 -13.43 4.00
C ASP A 106 12.66 -13.16 4.19
N LYS A 107 13.00 -12.35 5.21
CA LYS A 107 14.40 -11.98 5.56
C LYS A 107 15.22 -11.47 4.36
N GLY A 108 14.58 -10.72 3.46
CA GLY A 108 15.19 -10.17 2.25
C GLY A 108 15.21 -11.09 1.03
N TYR A 109 14.76 -12.35 1.18
CA TYR A 109 14.73 -13.34 0.10
C TYR A 109 13.35 -13.44 -0.55
N ASN A 110 13.28 -14.12 -1.71
CA ASN A 110 12.04 -14.48 -2.42
C ASN A 110 11.27 -13.31 -3.07
N ARG A 111 11.75 -12.07 -3.03
CA ARG A 111 11.11 -10.93 -3.69
C ARG A 111 10.98 -11.08 -5.21
N ASN A 112 11.89 -11.86 -5.82
CA ASN A 112 11.99 -12.08 -7.26
C ASN A 112 11.01 -13.12 -7.82
N LEU A 113 10.23 -13.79 -6.97
CA LEU A 113 9.25 -14.77 -7.44
C LEU A 113 8.15 -14.07 -8.22
N ASN A 114 7.76 -14.67 -9.36
CA ASN A 114 6.72 -14.15 -10.26
C ASN A 114 5.29 -14.60 -9.88
N SER A 115 5.11 -15.06 -8.66
CA SER A 115 3.84 -15.43 -8.06
C SER A 115 3.87 -15.13 -6.57
N ILE A 116 2.70 -14.90 -5.98
CA ILE A 116 2.54 -14.79 -4.52
C ILE A 116 2.47 -16.20 -3.96
N ASN A 117 3.35 -16.51 -3.02
CA ASN A 117 3.44 -17.81 -2.37
C ASN A 117 3.29 -17.65 -0.86
N ILE A 118 2.92 -18.72 -0.19
CA ILE A 118 2.81 -18.82 1.26
C ILE A 118 3.92 -19.75 1.76
N ILE A 119 4.59 -19.34 2.84
CA ILE A 119 5.62 -20.10 3.54
C ILE A 119 5.32 -20.19 5.02
#